data_bed77ce1d63ef29a01d8e93a35e9db30
#
_entry.id   bed77ce1d63ef29a01d8e93a35e9db30
#
_cell.length_a   1.000
_cell.length_b   1.000
_cell.length_c   1.000
_cell.angle_alpha   90.00
_cell.angle_beta   90.00
_cell.angle_gamma   90.00
#
_symmetry.space_group_name_H-M   'P 1'
#
loop_
_entity.id
_entity.type
_entity.pdbx_description
1 polymer ?
#
loop_
_entity_poly.entity_id
_entity_poly.type
_entity_poly.pdbx_seq_one_letter_code
_entity_poly.pdbx_strand_id
1 'polypeptide(L)'
;MNSIAILVARILLALLFLVSAVRQTIYRRGVEQEMAAHGMIYTPFLLGCAILIELTGGLSLILGYATLWGVLELITFTLASTFIYYRRLLDRDQLNHALKNLAIIGGLLMIAAVGPGTFGIDGAMAAR
;
A
#
# COMPACT_ATOMS: atom_id res chain seq x y z
N MET A 1 -2.31 -5.36 -23.23
CA MET A 1 -1.65 -4.30 -22.44
C MET A 1 -0.18 -4.69 -22.25
N ASN A 2 0.70 -3.70 -22.19
CA ASN A 2 2.15 -3.94 -22.14
C ASN A 2 2.57 -4.55 -20.80
N SER A 3 3.09 -5.79 -20.85
CA SER A 3 3.53 -6.52 -19.64
C SER A 3 4.69 -5.84 -18.91
N ILE A 4 5.57 -5.13 -19.62
CA ILE A 4 6.66 -4.38 -19.02
C ILE A 4 6.11 -3.20 -18.22
N ALA A 5 5.12 -2.49 -18.77
CA ALA A 5 4.49 -1.38 -18.07
C ALA A 5 3.80 -1.85 -16.79
N ILE A 6 3.13 -2.99 -16.85
CA ILE A 6 2.48 -3.58 -15.67
C ILE A 6 3.52 -3.96 -14.61
N LEU A 7 4.63 -4.55 -15.01
CA LEU A 7 5.73 -4.90 -14.10
C LEU A 7 6.30 -3.64 -13.42
N VAL A 8 6.58 -2.61 -14.21
CA VAL A 8 7.10 -1.34 -13.67
C VAL A 8 6.11 -0.73 -12.69
N ALA A 9 4.82 -0.72 -13.03
CA ALA A 9 3.79 -0.21 -12.14
C ALA A 9 3.74 -0.96 -10.81
N ARG A 10 3.82 -2.29 -10.85
CA ARG A 10 3.87 -3.13 -9.65
C ARG A 10 5.08 -2.79 -8.78
N ILE A 11 6.25 -2.67 -9.39
CA ILE A 11 7.48 -2.35 -8.67
C ILE A 11 7.40 -0.97 -8.00
N LEU A 12 6.91 0.03 -8.73
CA LEU A 12 6.79 1.39 -8.19
C LEU A 12 5.81 1.45 -7.02
N LEU A 13 4.67 0.80 -7.13
CA LEU A 13 3.70 0.72 -6.04
C LEU A 13 4.26 -0.06 -4.85
N ALA A 14 4.93 -1.17 -5.12
CA ALA A 14 5.53 -1.99 -4.07
C ALA A 14 6.61 -1.22 -3.31
N LEU A 15 7.45 -0.46 -4.01
CA LEU A 15 8.49 0.36 -3.37
C LEU A 15 7.89 1.33 -2.37
N LEU A 16 6.79 1.99 -2.71
CA LEU A 16 6.12 2.91 -1.80
C LEU A 16 5.78 2.21 -0.47
N PHE A 17 5.14 1.06 -0.53
CA PHE A 17 4.69 0.35 0.67
C PHE A 17 5.84 -0.31 1.42
N LEU A 18 6.82 -0.87 0.73
CA LEU A 18 7.96 -1.52 1.37
C LEU A 18 8.86 -0.49 2.05
N VAL A 19 9.12 0.64 1.41
CA VAL A 19 9.90 1.72 2.02
C VAL A 19 9.16 2.29 3.22
N SER A 20 7.85 2.46 3.11
CA SER A 20 7.01 2.90 4.22
C SER A 20 7.10 1.95 5.41
N ALA A 21 7.03 0.64 5.17
CA ALA A 21 7.14 -0.37 6.22
C ALA A 21 8.48 -0.33 6.93
N VAL A 22 9.58 -0.18 6.17
CA VAL A 22 10.93 -0.08 6.73
C VAL A 22 11.05 1.19 7.58
N ARG A 23 10.56 2.31 7.06
CA ARG A 23 10.59 3.58 7.78
C ARG A 23 9.80 3.52 9.08
N GLN A 24 8.63 2.91 9.07
CA GLN A 24 7.80 2.74 10.26
C GLN A 24 8.49 1.86 11.30
N THR A 25 9.23 0.86 10.86
CA THR A 25 10.00 0.00 11.76
C THR A 25 11.15 0.77 12.41
N ILE A 26 11.89 1.58 11.63
CA ILE A 26 13.02 2.35 12.13
C ILE A 26 12.57 3.45 13.10
N TYR A 27 11.51 4.18 12.75
CA TYR A 27 10.99 5.30 13.52
C TYR A 27 9.75 4.93 14.34
N ARG A 28 9.72 3.72 14.84
CA ARG A 28 8.56 3.11 15.49
C ARG A 28 7.96 4.00 16.58
N ARG A 29 8.79 4.54 17.47
CA ARG A 29 8.29 5.35 18.59
C ARG A 29 7.59 6.62 18.12
N GLY A 30 8.18 7.31 17.14
CA GLY A 30 7.58 8.51 16.58
C GLY A 30 6.25 8.23 15.89
N VAL A 31 6.17 7.13 15.15
CA VAL A 31 4.93 6.72 14.47
C VAL A 31 3.85 6.37 15.49
N GLU A 32 4.20 5.64 16.56
CA GLU A 32 3.25 5.30 17.62
C GLU A 32 2.70 6.56 18.30
N GLN A 33 3.56 7.56 18.54
CA GLN A 33 3.13 8.83 19.11
C GLN A 33 2.16 9.56 18.19
N GLU A 34 2.44 9.58 16.90
CA GLU A 34 1.55 10.18 15.91
C GLU A 34 0.20 9.48 15.86
N MET A 35 0.20 8.15 15.87
CA MET A 35 -1.02 7.36 15.92
C MET A 35 -1.86 7.70 17.16
N ALA A 36 -1.22 7.77 18.31
CA ALA A 36 -1.91 8.12 19.55
C ALA A 36 -2.49 9.54 19.49
N ALA A 37 -1.78 10.47 18.86
CA ALA A 37 -2.27 11.85 18.68
C ALA A 37 -3.54 11.89 17.79
N HIS A 38 -3.75 10.91 16.95
CA HIS A 38 -4.96 10.78 16.12
C HIS A 38 -6.06 9.95 16.80
N GLY A 39 -5.94 9.69 18.10
CA GLY A 39 -6.95 9.00 18.87
C GLY A 39 -6.89 7.49 18.81
N MET A 40 -5.83 6.93 18.27
CA MET A 40 -5.66 5.48 18.19
C MET A 40 -5.19 4.92 19.53
N ILE A 41 -5.70 3.73 19.86
CA ILE A 41 -5.30 2.97 21.06
C ILE A 41 -4.58 1.71 20.61
N TYR A 42 -3.84 1.07 21.54
CA TYR A 42 -3.06 -0.14 21.24
C TYR A 42 -2.09 0.09 20.08
N THR A 43 -1.41 1.26 20.08
CA THR A 43 -0.58 1.68 18.96
C THR A 43 0.53 0.70 18.58
N PRO A 44 1.22 0.00 19.53
CA PRO A 44 2.22 -1.00 19.12
C PRO A 44 1.63 -2.15 18.31
N PHE A 45 0.45 -2.63 18.70
CA PHE A 45 -0.24 -3.70 17.98
C PHE A 45 -0.71 -3.23 16.61
N LEU A 46 -1.35 -2.07 16.54
CA LEU A 46 -1.86 -1.52 15.29
C LEU A 46 -0.72 -1.19 14.32
N LEU A 47 0.39 -0.66 14.82
CA LEU A 47 1.57 -0.39 13.98
C LEU A 47 2.16 -1.70 13.44
N GLY A 48 2.26 -2.73 14.28
CA GLY A 48 2.71 -4.04 13.85
C GLY A 48 1.83 -4.60 12.72
N CYS A 49 0.52 -4.47 12.85
CA CYS A 49 -0.41 -4.88 11.80
C CYS A 49 -0.21 -4.08 10.51
N ALA A 50 -0.02 -2.76 10.62
CA ALA A 50 0.22 -1.90 9.47
C ALA A 50 1.49 -2.30 8.73
N ILE A 51 2.58 -2.51 9.46
CA ILE A 51 3.85 -2.95 8.89
C ILE A 51 3.68 -4.28 8.17
N LEU A 52 2.99 -5.23 8.80
CA LEU A 52 2.76 -6.55 8.20
C LEU A 52 1.94 -6.45 6.91
N ILE A 53 0.89 -5.64 6.91
CA ILE A 53 0.06 -5.42 5.73
C ILE A 53 0.88 -4.82 4.59
N GLU A 54 1.68 -3.81 4.87
CA GLU A 54 2.51 -3.17 3.85
C GLU A 54 3.58 -4.11 3.30
N LEU A 55 4.20 -4.93 4.16
CA LEU A 55 5.20 -5.90 3.73
C LEU A 55 4.58 -7.01 2.88
N THR A 56 3.48 -7.60 3.33
CA THR A 56 2.85 -8.71 2.60
C THR A 56 2.27 -8.24 1.27
N GLY A 57 1.59 -7.09 1.27
CA GLY A 57 1.03 -6.51 0.05
C GLY A 57 2.11 -6.08 -0.93
N GLY A 58 3.16 -5.42 -0.43
CA GLY A 58 4.28 -4.99 -1.25
C GLY A 58 5.04 -6.16 -1.87
N LEU A 59 5.31 -7.21 -1.09
CA LEU A 59 5.96 -8.41 -1.60
C LEU A 59 5.08 -9.13 -2.64
N SER A 60 3.77 -9.17 -2.41
CA SER A 60 2.82 -9.72 -3.37
C SER A 60 2.93 -9.01 -4.72
N LEU A 61 3.02 -7.69 -4.72
CA LEU A 61 3.17 -6.90 -5.95
C LEU A 61 4.51 -7.17 -6.65
N ILE A 62 5.61 -7.23 -5.90
CA ILE A 62 6.94 -7.46 -6.48
C ILE A 62 7.01 -8.86 -7.12
N LEU A 63 6.57 -9.87 -6.38
CA LEU A 63 6.62 -11.25 -6.85
C LEU A 63 5.55 -11.55 -7.90
N GLY A 64 4.50 -10.74 -7.97
CA GLY A 64 3.35 -11.05 -8.80
C GLY A 64 2.65 -12.32 -8.35
N TYR A 65 2.63 -12.57 -7.04
CA TYR A 65 2.00 -13.74 -6.44
C TYR A 65 0.78 -13.32 -5.62
N ALA A 66 -0.35 -13.99 -5.84
CA ALA A 66 -1.63 -13.64 -5.22
C ALA A 66 -1.92 -12.14 -5.35
N THR A 67 -1.64 -11.59 -6.52
CA THR A 67 -1.60 -10.14 -6.75
C THR A 67 -2.90 -9.46 -6.40
N LEU A 68 -4.05 -10.07 -6.75
CA LEU A 68 -5.35 -9.48 -6.45
C LEU A 68 -5.54 -9.31 -4.93
N TRP A 69 -5.18 -10.31 -4.15
CA TRP A 69 -5.30 -10.24 -2.68
C TRP A 69 -4.38 -9.18 -2.10
N GLY A 70 -3.15 -9.09 -2.60
CA GLY A 70 -2.20 -8.05 -2.18
C GLY A 70 -2.72 -6.65 -2.50
N VAL A 71 -3.28 -6.46 -3.70
CA VAL A 71 -3.86 -5.19 -4.11
C VAL A 71 -5.04 -4.81 -3.21
N LEU A 72 -5.96 -5.74 -2.95
CA LEU A 72 -7.12 -5.47 -2.10
C LEU A 72 -6.71 -5.11 -0.68
N GLU A 73 -5.73 -5.81 -0.14
CA GLU A 73 -5.15 -5.52 1.18
C GLU A 73 -4.59 -4.10 1.24
N LEU A 74 -3.80 -3.71 0.23
CA LEU A 74 -3.19 -2.37 0.19
C LEU A 74 -4.22 -1.27 -0.05
N ILE A 75 -5.24 -1.50 -0.86
CA ILE A 75 -6.32 -0.54 -1.07
C ILE A 75 -7.05 -0.30 0.25
N THR A 76 -7.43 -1.36 0.95
CA THR A 76 -8.12 -1.26 2.23
C THR A 76 -7.28 -0.50 3.25
N PHE A 77 -6.00 -0.83 3.33
CA PHE A 77 -5.06 -0.14 4.22
C PHE A 77 -4.94 1.34 3.89
N THR A 78 -4.79 1.68 2.62
CA THR A 78 -4.62 3.07 2.18
C THR A 78 -5.88 3.89 2.43
N LEU A 79 -7.07 3.31 2.17
CA LEU A 79 -8.34 3.97 2.48
C LEU A 79 -8.48 4.24 3.98
N ALA A 80 -8.21 3.23 4.81
CA ALA A 80 -8.31 3.38 6.26
C ALA A 80 -7.34 4.44 6.78
N SER A 81 -6.10 4.42 6.31
CA SER A 81 -5.09 5.40 6.71
C SER A 81 -5.48 6.81 6.30
N THR A 82 -5.98 6.98 5.08
CA THR A 82 -6.42 8.28 4.59
C THR A 82 -7.55 8.81 5.45
N PHE A 83 -8.52 7.97 5.76
CA PHE A 83 -9.65 8.36 6.59
C PHE A 83 -9.24 8.75 8.02
N ILE A 84 -8.26 8.04 8.58
CA ILE A 84 -7.79 8.32 9.94
C ILE A 84 -6.94 9.59 10.01
N TYR A 85 -5.98 9.75 9.08
CA TYR A 85 -4.96 10.80 9.17
C TYR A 85 -5.32 12.08 8.42
N TYR A 86 -6.09 12.01 7.35
CA TYR A 86 -6.28 13.13 6.43
C TYR A 86 -7.75 13.50 6.25
N ARG A 87 -8.45 13.69 7.39
CA ARG A 87 -9.87 14.06 7.35
C ARG A 87 -10.14 15.53 7.10
N ARG A 88 -9.17 16.40 7.42
CA ARG A 88 -9.33 17.85 7.30
C ARG A 88 -9.01 18.30 5.88
N LEU A 89 -9.95 18.15 4.99
CA LEU A 89 -9.73 18.46 3.56
C LEU A 89 -9.58 19.94 3.26
N LEU A 90 -9.91 20.82 4.21
CA LEU A 90 -9.67 22.26 4.08
C LEU A 90 -8.20 22.63 4.34
N ASP A 91 -7.45 21.79 5.03
CA ASP A 91 -6.02 21.95 5.23
C ASP A 91 -5.31 21.49 3.94
N ARG A 92 -4.53 22.40 3.33
CA ARG A 92 -3.86 22.13 2.06
C ARG A 92 -2.94 20.90 2.12
N ASP A 93 -2.17 20.76 3.20
CA ASP A 93 -1.24 19.64 3.34
C ASP A 93 -1.99 18.31 3.45
N GLN A 94 -3.05 18.28 4.26
CA GLN A 94 -3.87 17.08 4.40
C GLN A 94 -4.59 16.73 3.10
N LEU A 95 -5.10 17.73 2.39
CA LEU A 95 -5.72 17.52 1.09
C LEU A 95 -4.72 16.91 0.09
N ASN A 96 -3.49 17.43 0.05
CA ASN A 96 -2.47 16.91 -0.85
C ASN A 96 -2.13 15.44 -0.55
N HIS A 97 -2.01 15.08 0.73
CA HIS A 97 -1.77 13.69 1.11
C HIS A 97 -2.95 12.80 0.77
N ALA A 98 -4.18 13.27 0.99
CA ALA A 98 -5.37 12.51 0.64
C ALA A 98 -5.44 12.27 -0.87
N LEU A 99 -5.16 13.29 -1.68
CA LEU A 99 -5.15 13.18 -3.14
C LEU A 99 -4.08 12.21 -3.64
N LYS A 100 -2.88 12.24 -3.03
CA LYS A 100 -1.83 11.27 -3.35
C LYS A 100 -2.27 9.85 -3.04
N ASN A 101 -2.91 9.64 -1.90
CA ASN A 101 -3.41 8.33 -1.51
C ASN A 101 -4.50 7.84 -2.46
N LEU A 102 -5.39 8.73 -2.91
CA LEU A 102 -6.38 8.39 -3.92
C LEU A 102 -5.72 7.99 -5.25
N ALA A 103 -4.65 8.67 -5.64
CA ALA A 103 -3.88 8.32 -6.84
C ALA A 103 -3.24 6.93 -6.70
N ILE A 104 -2.71 6.61 -5.53
CA ILE A 104 -2.16 5.28 -5.23
C ILE A 104 -3.25 4.21 -5.36
N ILE A 105 -4.41 4.46 -4.81
CA ILE A 105 -5.56 3.56 -4.93
C ILE A 105 -5.94 3.37 -6.40
N GLY A 106 -5.93 4.44 -7.18
CA GLY A 106 -6.18 4.36 -8.62
C GLY A 106 -5.19 3.44 -9.33
N GLY A 107 -3.91 3.56 -9.01
CA GLY A 107 -2.88 2.66 -9.53
C GLY A 107 -3.10 1.21 -9.12
N LEU A 108 -3.44 0.98 -7.87
CA LEU A 108 -3.75 -0.36 -7.36
C LEU A 108 -4.99 -0.96 -8.06
N LEU A 109 -6.02 -0.15 -8.29
CA LEU A 109 -7.22 -0.59 -9.01
C LEU A 109 -6.88 -0.99 -10.45
N MET A 110 -5.98 -0.27 -11.11
CA MET A 110 -5.52 -0.65 -12.44
C MET A 110 -4.84 -2.01 -12.45
N ILE A 111 -3.99 -2.29 -11.45
CA ILE A 111 -3.37 -3.60 -11.31
C ILE A 111 -4.43 -4.68 -11.09
N ALA A 112 -5.44 -4.40 -10.26
CA ALA A 112 -6.54 -5.35 -10.03
C ALA A 112 -7.31 -5.64 -11.31
N ALA A 113 -7.55 -4.61 -12.12
CA ALA A 113 -8.34 -4.73 -13.35
C ALA A 113 -7.59 -5.48 -14.47
N VAL A 114 -6.30 -5.19 -14.65
CA VAL A 114 -5.51 -5.78 -15.76
C VAL A 114 -4.77 -7.04 -15.35
N GLY A 115 -4.66 -7.30 -14.04
CA GLY A 115 -3.92 -8.45 -13.53
C GLY A 115 -2.42 -8.17 -13.40
N PRO A 116 -1.64 -9.18 -12.94
CA PRO A 116 -0.21 -9.03 -12.66
C PRO A 116 0.68 -8.96 -13.90
N GLY A 117 0.14 -9.26 -15.08
CA GLY A 117 0.92 -9.39 -16.30
C GLY A 117 1.61 -10.75 -16.40
N THR A 118 2.51 -10.89 -17.37
CA THR A 118 3.24 -12.16 -17.60
C THR A 118 4.46 -12.30 -16.70
N PHE A 119 4.97 -11.20 -16.16
CA PHE A 119 6.16 -11.19 -15.30
C PHE A 119 5.74 -11.32 -13.84
N GLY A 120 5.81 -12.52 -13.30
CA GLY A 120 5.48 -12.80 -11.91
C GLY A 120 5.01 -14.22 -11.74
N ILE A 121 4.82 -14.63 -10.49
CA ILE A 121 4.43 -16.01 -10.17
C ILE A 121 3.03 -16.32 -10.68
N ASP A 122 2.08 -15.39 -10.51
CA ASP A 122 0.70 -15.57 -11.01
C ASP A 122 0.69 -15.73 -12.54
N GLY A 123 1.47 -14.90 -13.24
CA GLY A 123 1.58 -14.97 -14.69
C GLY A 123 2.19 -16.29 -15.15
N ALA A 124 3.22 -16.76 -14.47
CA ALA A 124 3.85 -18.04 -14.77
C ALA A 124 2.90 -19.21 -14.51
N MET A 125 2.11 -19.14 -13.44
CA MET A 125 1.12 -20.18 -13.12
C MET A 125 -0.01 -20.21 -14.15
N ALA A 126 -0.45 -19.06 -14.61
CA ALA A 126 -1.52 -18.97 -15.61
C ALA A 126 -1.08 -19.49 -17.00
N ALA A 127 0.23 -19.46 -17.28
CA ALA A 127 0.79 -19.91 -18.55
C ALA A 127 0.96 -21.43 -18.64
N ARG A 128 0.76 -22.18 -17.54
CA ARG A 128 0.90 -23.64 -17.51
C ARG A 128 -0.33 -24.39 -18.02
#